data_082913d7faa1d6f094835dcf17c404af
#
_entry.id   082913d7faa1d6f094835dcf17c404af
#
_cell.length_a   1.000
_cell.length_b   1.000
_cell.length_c   1.000
_cell.angle_alpha   90.00
_cell.angle_beta   90.00
_cell.angle_gamma   90.00
#
_symmetry.space_group_name_H-M   'P 1'
#
loop_
_entity.id
_entity.type
_entity.pdbx_description
1 polymer ?
#
loop_
_entity_poly.entity_id
_entity_poly.type
_entity_poly.pdbx_seq_one_letter_code
_entity_poly.pdbx_strand_id
1 'polypeptide(L)'
;MSSDSRSLDHDTIAAIATPSGRGGVSIIRVSGPEALSIAELLTQKTLQARQPLLTRFFAEDNGVIDTGLTLFFQSPASFTGEDVAEFHCHGGVMVTNLLLEACLALGARLARPGEFSERAFLNNKMDLTQAEGLADLIDAPTQQAARQASASLQGAFSDAVNQLNQRIIDLRVYVEAAIDFPEEEVDFLSEGRVAASLLELKAALTTLISQARRGALLSRGAQIVMTGAPNAGKSSLMNQLANQAVAIVTDIPGTTRDVIKQTISIEGVAIQLSDTAGIRAATDAIEQEGIERAQAAVDTADIIIEVVDDREPKETVLYSSDNAQPLIRVLNKVDLSGRAPGVLNATDQEDESVPPSVAVSAVTGEGIQALEQVIIQCLGMGEAGTTSPFSARERHVTCLKRAEAALDEASDRFEVSQAGELLAEDLRRVHAELG
;
A
#
# COMPACT_ATOMS: atom_id res chain seq x y z
N MET A 1 34.48 13.88 4.51
CA MET A 1 33.85 12.92 5.41
C MET A 1 33.01 12.00 4.54
N SER A 2 33.62 10.99 3.96
CA SER A 2 32.94 10.05 3.05
C SER A 2 33.80 8.77 2.97
N SER A 3 33.69 7.90 3.97
CA SER A 3 34.35 6.60 3.95
C SER A 3 33.72 5.53 4.85
N ASP A 4 32.46 5.73 5.29
CA ASP A 4 31.86 4.81 6.28
C ASP A 4 30.63 4.02 5.77
N SER A 5 30.20 4.20 4.51
CA SER A 5 29.02 3.53 3.99
C SER A 5 29.24 2.13 3.39
N ARG A 6 30.49 1.71 3.19
CA ARG A 6 30.83 0.42 2.56
C ARG A 6 31.20 -0.71 3.53
N SER A 7 31.38 -0.43 4.82
CA SER A 7 31.74 -1.45 5.82
C SER A 7 30.53 -2.10 6.51
N LEU A 8 29.33 -1.57 6.30
CA LEU A 8 28.10 -2.08 6.93
C LEU A 8 27.51 -3.33 6.24
N ASP A 9 27.92 -3.61 5.02
CA ASP A 9 27.33 -4.67 4.19
C ASP A 9 27.87 -6.09 4.46
N HIS A 10 28.84 -6.25 5.37
CA HIS A 10 29.46 -7.54 5.69
C HIS A 10 29.42 -7.92 7.16
N ASP A 11 28.69 -7.20 7.99
CA ASP A 11 28.53 -7.52 9.40
C ASP A 11 27.35 -8.46 9.66
N THR A 12 27.39 -9.11 10.82
CA THR A 12 26.29 -9.98 11.25
C THR A 12 25.29 -9.18 12.08
N ILE A 13 24.02 -9.28 11.75
CA ILE A 13 22.91 -8.61 12.42
C ILE A 13 22.01 -9.58 13.16
N ALA A 14 21.42 -9.12 14.26
CA ALA A 14 20.43 -9.87 15.02
C ALA A 14 19.23 -9.00 15.39
N ALA A 15 18.03 -9.57 15.38
CA ALA A 15 16.82 -8.94 15.90
C ALA A 15 15.76 -9.97 16.30
N ILE A 16 14.80 -9.50 17.11
CA ILE A 16 13.55 -10.22 17.40
C ILE A 16 12.67 -10.13 16.13
N ALA A 17 12.36 -11.28 15.54
CA ALA A 17 11.59 -11.38 14.30
C ALA A 17 10.07 -11.56 14.51
N THR A 18 9.63 -11.65 15.75
CA THR A 18 8.21 -11.76 16.13
C THR A 18 7.71 -10.43 16.70
N PRO A 19 6.38 -10.17 16.67
CA PRO A 19 5.81 -8.97 17.28
C PRO A 19 6.20 -8.82 18.76
N SER A 20 6.27 -7.58 19.23
CA SER A 20 6.52 -7.27 20.65
C SER A 20 5.34 -7.73 21.51
N GLY A 21 5.64 -8.25 22.72
CA GLY A 21 4.62 -8.68 23.68
C GLY A 21 4.91 -10.04 24.28
N ARG A 22 3.90 -10.64 24.93
CA ARG A 22 3.96 -11.99 25.50
C ARG A 22 3.28 -12.98 24.57
N GLY A 23 3.99 -14.02 24.18
CA GLY A 23 3.46 -15.10 23.34
C GLY A 23 3.95 -16.47 23.79
N GLY A 24 3.46 -17.53 23.17
CA GLY A 24 3.96 -18.90 23.40
C GLY A 24 5.36 -19.11 22.82
N VAL A 25 5.67 -18.44 21.70
CA VAL A 25 6.94 -18.53 20.97
C VAL A 25 7.41 -17.15 20.57
N SER A 26 8.75 -16.93 20.62
CA SER A 26 9.42 -15.80 20.00
C SER A 26 10.57 -16.32 19.14
N ILE A 27 10.92 -15.55 18.10
CA ILE A 27 11.99 -15.90 17.17
C ILE A 27 13.03 -14.78 17.17
N ILE A 28 14.29 -15.15 17.39
CA ILE A 28 15.41 -14.26 17.12
C ILE A 28 16.08 -14.71 15.85
N ARG A 29 16.30 -13.79 14.94
CA ARG A 29 16.96 -14.02 13.66
C ARG A 29 18.34 -13.36 13.67
N VAL A 30 19.34 -14.11 13.23
CA VAL A 30 20.71 -13.66 13.00
C VAL A 30 21.03 -13.85 11.53
N SER A 31 21.61 -12.85 10.86
CA SER A 31 21.98 -12.91 9.43
C SER A 31 23.36 -12.31 9.23
N GLY A 32 24.19 -12.99 8.46
CA GLY A 32 25.53 -12.54 8.12
C GLY A 32 26.59 -13.63 8.26
N PRO A 33 27.88 -13.31 8.02
CA PRO A 33 28.98 -14.30 7.96
C PRO A 33 29.19 -15.08 9.26
N GLU A 34 28.89 -14.49 10.42
CA GLU A 34 29.07 -15.14 11.73
C GLU A 34 27.80 -15.85 12.23
N ALA A 35 26.73 -15.91 11.44
CA ALA A 35 25.44 -16.47 11.88
C ALA A 35 25.55 -17.94 12.33
N LEU A 36 26.33 -18.76 11.62
CA LEU A 36 26.57 -20.15 12.00
C LEU A 36 27.40 -20.27 13.28
N SER A 37 28.51 -19.53 13.37
CA SER A 37 29.40 -19.58 14.55
C SER A 37 28.66 -19.11 15.82
N ILE A 38 27.88 -18.06 15.75
CA ILE A 38 27.04 -17.57 16.85
C ILE A 38 26.04 -18.66 17.26
N ALA A 39 25.39 -19.30 16.30
CA ALA A 39 24.40 -20.32 16.58
C ALA A 39 25.02 -21.58 17.22
N GLU A 40 26.20 -22.01 16.78
CA GLU A 40 26.90 -23.14 17.36
C GLU A 40 27.41 -22.86 18.76
N LEU A 41 27.89 -21.63 19.03
CA LEU A 41 28.29 -21.20 20.36
C LEU A 41 27.10 -21.15 21.33
N LEU A 42 25.99 -20.54 20.93
CA LEU A 42 24.76 -20.43 21.74
C LEU A 42 24.13 -21.80 22.06
N THR A 43 24.24 -22.75 21.16
CA THR A 43 23.63 -24.07 21.33
C THR A 43 24.61 -25.11 21.86
N GLN A 44 25.91 -24.85 21.78
CA GLN A 44 27.01 -25.81 22.04
C GLN A 44 26.85 -27.08 21.20
N LYS A 45 26.33 -26.95 19.96
CA LYS A 45 26.08 -28.03 19.04
C LYS A 45 26.45 -27.62 17.63
N THR A 46 26.91 -28.57 16.83
CA THR A 46 27.08 -28.37 15.38
C THR A 46 25.72 -28.43 14.70
N LEU A 47 25.47 -27.45 13.83
CA LEU A 47 24.22 -27.30 13.12
C LEU A 47 24.33 -27.79 11.67
N GLN A 48 23.26 -28.41 11.19
CA GLN A 48 23.13 -28.78 9.78
C GLN A 48 22.08 -27.87 9.12
N ALA A 49 22.37 -27.45 7.90
CA ALA A 49 21.45 -26.57 7.16
C ALA A 49 20.06 -27.21 7.00
N ARG A 50 19.02 -26.44 7.30
CA ARG A 50 17.59 -26.82 7.19
C ARG A 50 17.17 -28.02 8.05
N GLN A 51 17.96 -28.36 9.07
CA GLN A 51 17.56 -29.38 10.04
C GLN A 51 17.23 -28.69 11.37
N PRO A 52 15.97 -28.79 11.86
CA PRO A 52 15.60 -28.23 13.13
C PRO A 52 16.25 -29.04 14.27
N LEU A 53 16.85 -28.33 15.21
CA LEU A 53 17.48 -28.92 16.39
C LEU A 53 16.82 -28.40 17.66
N LEU A 54 16.19 -29.28 18.42
CA LEU A 54 15.74 -28.95 19.78
C LEU A 54 16.93 -29.00 20.74
N THR A 55 17.27 -27.84 21.33
CA THR A 55 18.45 -27.71 22.19
C THR A 55 18.26 -26.63 23.24
N ARG A 56 19.21 -26.54 24.16
CA ARG A 56 19.31 -25.43 25.14
C ARG A 56 20.09 -24.29 24.53
N PHE A 57 19.74 -23.09 24.92
CA PHE A 57 20.47 -21.85 24.63
C PHE A 57 21.25 -21.41 25.88
N PHE A 58 22.49 -21.08 25.69
CA PHE A 58 23.40 -20.78 26.79
C PHE A 58 23.84 -19.31 26.76
N ALA A 59 23.90 -18.68 27.92
CA ALA A 59 24.54 -17.37 28.08
C ALA A 59 26.08 -17.50 28.13
N GLU A 60 26.79 -16.38 28.13
CA GLU A 60 28.27 -16.33 28.20
C GLU A 60 28.82 -17.04 29.45
N ASP A 61 28.10 -16.99 30.56
CA ASP A 61 28.44 -17.67 31.81
C ASP A 61 28.07 -19.17 31.82
N ASN A 62 27.70 -19.74 30.70
CA ASN A 62 27.15 -21.10 30.54
C ASN A 62 25.82 -21.34 31.27
N GLY A 63 25.15 -20.31 31.77
CA GLY A 63 23.79 -20.39 32.28
C GLY A 63 22.81 -20.74 31.16
N VAL A 64 21.82 -21.61 31.42
CA VAL A 64 20.77 -21.92 30.45
C VAL A 64 19.78 -20.75 30.40
N ILE A 65 19.63 -20.14 29.22
CA ILE A 65 18.66 -19.09 28.98
C ILE A 65 17.28 -19.72 28.75
N ASP A 66 17.21 -20.69 27.85
CA ASP A 66 15.95 -21.36 27.49
C ASP A 66 16.24 -22.69 26.77
N THR A 67 15.17 -23.42 26.43
CA THR A 67 15.20 -24.59 25.57
C THR A 67 14.24 -24.38 24.42
N GLY A 68 14.73 -24.52 23.18
CA GLY A 68 13.92 -24.23 21.99
C GLY A 68 14.50 -24.86 20.73
N LEU A 69 13.93 -24.47 19.58
CA LEU A 69 14.37 -24.96 18.28
C LEU A 69 15.37 -23.97 17.67
N THR A 70 16.44 -24.50 17.07
CA THR A 70 17.36 -23.73 16.24
C THR A 70 17.28 -24.22 14.81
N LEU A 71 17.27 -23.29 13.86
CA LEU A 71 17.32 -23.55 12.43
C LEU A 71 18.47 -22.76 11.83
N PHE A 72 19.23 -23.40 10.94
CA PHE A 72 20.25 -22.74 10.14
C PHE A 72 19.93 -22.83 8.66
N PHE A 73 20.04 -21.72 7.96
CA PHE A 73 19.85 -21.58 6.51
C PHE A 73 21.15 -21.10 5.89
N GLN A 74 21.80 -21.97 5.14
CA GLN A 74 23.05 -21.65 4.48
C GLN A 74 22.80 -20.78 3.23
N SER A 75 23.66 -19.79 3.07
CA SER A 75 23.73 -18.96 1.84
C SER A 75 23.87 -19.82 0.58
N PRO A 76 23.25 -19.43 -0.57
CA PRO A 76 22.30 -18.34 -0.76
C PRO A 76 20.84 -18.73 -0.47
N ALA A 77 20.58 -19.92 0.09
CA ALA A 77 19.25 -20.51 0.25
C ALA A 77 18.58 -20.09 1.58
N SER A 78 18.61 -18.79 1.88
CA SER A 78 18.03 -18.14 3.06
C SER A 78 17.13 -16.95 2.67
N PHE A 79 16.53 -16.30 3.66
CA PHE A 79 15.70 -15.12 3.45
C PHE A 79 16.52 -13.93 2.91
N THR A 80 17.66 -13.62 3.56
CA THR A 80 18.52 -12.50 3.16
C THR A 80 19.50 -12.84 2.04
N GLY A 81 19.63 -14.12 1.67
CA GLY A 81 20.70 -14.60 0.78
C GLY A 81 22.04 -14.81 1.48
N GLU A 82 22.18 -14.41 2.75
CA GLU A 82 23.33 -14.67 3.62
C GLU A 82 23.14 -15.95 4.44
N ASP A 83 24.11 -16.34 5.26
CA ASP A 83 23.88 -17.34 6.29
C ASP A 83 22.91 -16.79 7.34
N VAL A 84 21.86 -17.54 7.67
CA VAL A 84 20.82 -17.14 8.62
C VAL A 84 20.63 -18.22 9.66
N ALA A 85 20.63 -17.81 10.94
CA ALA A 85 20.20 -18.66 12.04
C ALA A 85 18.93 -18.11 12.70
N GLU A 86 18.01 -18.99 13.06
CA GLU A 86 16.81 -18.65 13.82
C GLU A 86 16.74 -19.45 15.10
N PHE A 87 16.45 -18.76 16.20
CA PHE A 87 16.25 -19.33 17.53
C PHE A 87 14.79 -19.15 17.93
N HIS A 88 14.05 -20.23 18.00
CA HIS A 88 12.67 -20.26 18.45
C HIS A 88 12.66 -20.54 19.95
N CYS A 89 12.49 -19.51 20.76
CA CYS A 89 12.44 -19.57 22.21
C CYS A 89 11.02 -19.35 22.74
N HIS A 90 10.81 -19.48 24.06
CA HIS A 90 9.56 -19.06 24.68
C HIS A 90 9.39 -17.56 24.60
N GLY A 91 8.17 -17.09 24.27
CA GLY A 91 7.83 -15.69 23.99
C GLY A 91 7.68 -14.81 25.24
N GLY A 92 8.51 -15.02 26.25
CA GLY A 92 8.62 -14.14 27.40
C GLY A 92 9.59 -12.99 27.11
N VAL A 93 9.21 -11.74 27.40
CA VAL A 93 10.02 -10.55 27.09
C VAL A 93 11.45 -10.66 27.61
N MET A 94 11.63 -11.17 28.84
CA MET A 94 12.98 -11.29 29.42
C MET A 94 13.82 -12.40 28.75
N VAL A 95 13.21 -13.53 28.42
CA VAL A 95 13.89 -14.64 27.74
C VAL A 95 14.36 -14.19 26.36
N THR A 96 13.49 -13.51 25.62
CA THR A 96 13.79 -13.00 24.29
C THR A 96 14.91 -11.97 24.31
N ASN A 97 14.92 -11.05 25.29
CA ASN A 97 15.98 -10.05 25.45
C ASN A 97 17.30 -10.70 25.83
N LEU A 98 17.33 -11.63 26.79
CA LEU A 98 18.55 -12.35 27.18
C LEU A 98 19.18 -13.09 26.00
N LEU A 99 18.36 -13.73 25.17
CA LEU A 99 18.86 -14.45 24.01
C LEU A 99 19.37 -13.51 22.91
N LEU A 100 18.72 -12.34 22.72
CA LEU A 100 19.21 -11.30 21.81
C LEU A 100 20.54 -10.73 22.33
N GLU A 101 20.64 -10.39 23.62
CA GLU A 101 21.88 -9.91 24.25
C GLU A 101 23.02 -10.90 24.09
N ALA A 102 22.76 -12.19 24.23
CA ALA A 102 23.74 -13.24 23.99
C ALA A 102 24.23 -13.28 22.54
N CYS A 103 23.33 -13.08 21.54
CA CYS A 103 23.74 -12.95 20.14
C CYS A 103 24.64 -11.72 19.93
N LEU A 104 24.31 -10.58 20.56
CA LEU A 104 25.10 -9.35 20.45
C LEU A 104 26.49 -9.49 21.13
N ALA A 105 26.57 -10.15 22.27
CA ALA A 105 27.82 -10.43 22.96
C ALA A 105 28.77 -11.32 22.14
N LEU A 106 28.21 -12.19 21.27
CA LEU A 106 28.95 -13.05 20.36
C LEU A 106 29.35 -12.38 19.04
N GLY A 107 29.10 -11.07 18.89
CA GLY A 107 29.61 -10.28 17.78
C GLY A 107 28.57 -9.85 16.74
N ALA A 108 27.30 -10.22 16.90
CA ALA A 108 26.22 -9.63 16.09
C ALA A 108 25.98 -8.17 16.53
N ARG A 109 25.53 -7.33 15.61
CA ARG A 109 24.95 -6.02 15.96
C ARG A 109 23.43 -6.06 15.85
N LEU A 110 22.77 -5.14 16.56
CA LEU A 110 21.32 -4.98 16.41
C LEU A 110 20.97 -4.55 14.98
N ALA A 111 20.00 -5.24 14.37
CA ALA A 111 19.50 -4.88 13.05
C ALA A 111 18.73 -3.55 13.08
N ARG A 112 18.85 -2.76 12.03
CA ARG A 112 17.99 -1.60 11.78
C ARG A 112 16.58 -2.06 11.38
N PRO A 113 15.53 -1.25 11.61
CA PRO A 113 14.21 -1.56 11.10
C PRO A 113 14.23 -1.85 9.58
N GLY A 114 13.68 -2.99 9.16
CA GLY A 114 13.64 -3.41 7.76
C GLY A 114 14.94 -3.98 7.19
N GLU A 115 16.05 -4.05 7.94
CA GLU A 115 17.38 -4.41 7.43
C GLU A 115 17.46 -5.83 6.84
N PHE A 116 16.72 -6.79 7.35
CA PHE A 116 16.68 -8.12 6.75
C PHE A 116 16.09 -8.10 5.33
N SER A 117 15.03 -7.31 5.11
CA SER A 117 14.42 -7.14 3.78
C SER A 117 15.31 -6.32 2.86
N GLU A 118 16.00 -5.30 3.36
CA GLU A 118 17.01 -4.52 2.65
C GLU A 118 18.13 -5.44 2.12
N ARG A 119 18.68 -6.32 2.97
CA ARG A 119 19.70 -7.29 2.56
C ARG A 119 19.17 -8.30 1.56
N ALA A 120 17.94 -8.76 1.73
CA ALA A 120 17.29 -9.66 0.77
C ALA A 120 17.17 -9.00 -0.62
N PHE A 121 16.82 -7.70 -0.68
CA PHE A 121 16.80 -6.93 -1.92
C PHE A 121 18.21 -6.77 -2.52
N LEU A 122 19.20 -6.35 -1.73
CA LEU A 122 20.59 -6.17 -2.19
C LEU A 122 21.22 -7.47 -2.69
N ASN A 123 20.83 -8.61 -2.10
CA ASN A 123 21.28 -9.94 -2.51
C ASN A 123 20.40 -10.58 -3.60
N ASN A 124 19.55 -9.81 -4.29
CA ASN A 124 18.67 -10.26 -5.38
C ASN A 124 17.75 -11.43 -4.98
N LYS A 125 17.33 -11.52 -3.71
CA LYS A 125 16.35 -12.51 -3.24
C LYS A 125 14.91 -12.06 -3.50
N MET A 126 14.70 -10.76 -3.61
CA MET A 126 13.46 -10.11 -3.96
C MET A 126 13.74 -8.77 -4.63
N ASP A 127 12.84 -8.30 -5.44
CA ASP A 127 12.87 -6.93 -5.97
C ASP A 127 12.25 -5.93 -4.97
N LEU A 128 12.32 -4.64 -5.30
CA LEU A 128 11.82 -3.59 -4.41
C LEU A 128 10.31 -3.68 -4.20
N THR A 129 9.54 -4.06 -5.22
CA THR A 129 8.07 -4.18 -5.14
C THR A 129 7.67 -5.39 -4.29
N GLN A 130 8.43 -6.47 -4.35
CA GLN A 130 8.28 -7.65 -3.49
C GLN A 130 8.60 -7.32 -2.03
N ALA A 131 9.66 -6.53 -1.77
CA ALA A 131 10.00 -6.07 -0.43
C ALA A 131 8.91 -5.17 0.17
N GLU A 132 8.32 -4.30 -0.64
CA GLU A 132 7.16 -3.49 -0.25
C GLU A 132 5.91 -4.35 -0.02
N GLY A 133 5.66 -5.35 -0.88
CA GLY A 133 4.59 -6.32 -0.71
C GLY A 133 4.70 -7.10 0.60
N LEU A 134 5.91 -7.40 1.06
CA LEU A 134 6.14 -8.01 2.37
C LEU A 134 5.73 -7.09 3.52
N ALA A 135 6.09 -5.80 3.46
CA ALA A 135 5.67 -4.82 4.47
C ALA A 135 4.14 -4.66 4.47
N ASP A 136 3.54 -4.52 3.28
CA ASP A 136 2.08 -4.41 3.12
C ASP A 136 1.36 -5.66 3.65
N LEU A 137 1.95 -6.86 3.51
CA LEU A 137 1.38 -8.11 4.02
C LEU A 137 1.36 -8.16 5.55
N ILE A 138 2.41 -7.64 6.19
CA ILE A 138 2.51 -7.58 7.66
C ILE A 138 1.51 -6.58 8.22
N ASP A 139 1.34 -5.44 7.55
CA ASP A 139 0.49 -4.33 8.00
C ASP A 139 -0.95 -4.42 7.46
N ALA A 140 -1.29 -5.46 6.69
CA ALA A 140 -2.56 -5.58 5.99
C ALA A 140 -3.78 -5.50 6.93
N PRO A 141 -4.64 -4.49 6.81
CA PRO A 141 -5.77 -4.31 7.72
C PRO A 141 -6.98 -5.18 7.35
N THR A 142 -7.04 -5.72 6.13
CA THR A 142 -8.16 -6.54 5.65
C THR A 142 -7.67 -7.81 4.97
N GLN A 143 -8.55 -8.81 4.87
CA GLN A 143 -8.24 -10.06 4.17
C GLN A 143 -7.90 -9.81 2.69
N GLN A 144 -8.56 -8.85 2.06
CA GLN A 144 -8.33 -8.51 0.66
C GLN A 144 -6.95 -7.84 0.48
N ALA A 145 -6.60 -6.89 1.35
CA ALA A 145 -5.26 -6.27 1.36
C ALA A 145 -4.17 -7.33 1.55
N ALA A 146 -4.35 -8.27 2.50
CA ALA A 146 -3.38 -9.34 2.73
C ALA A 146 -3.21 -10.26 1.50
N ARG A 147 -4.29 -10.61 0.79
CA ARG A 147 -4.20 -11.41 -0.44
C ARG A 147 -3.44 -10.70 -1.54
N GLN A 148 -3.69 -9.41 -1.74
CA GLN A 148 -2.99 -8.61 -2.75
C GLN A 148 -1.51 -8.39 -2.42
N ALA A 149 -1.21 -8.10 -1.16
CA ALA A 149 0.17 -7.99 -0.70
C ALA A 149 0.94 -9.31 -0.86
N SER A 150 0.28 -10.45 -0.58
CA SER A 150 0.85 -11.78 -0.86
C SER A 150 1.12 -12.02 -2.35
N ALA A 151 0.24 -11.57 -3.24
CA ALA A 151 0.45 -11.68 -4.69
C ALA A 151 1.61 -10.77 -5.15
N SER A 152 1.72 -9.54 -4.61
CA SER A 152 2.86 -8.65 -4.89
C SER A 152 4.18 -9.24 -4.40
N LEU A 153 4.20 -9.83 -3.20
CA LEU A 153 5.37 -10.54 -2.69
C LEU A 153 5.79 -11.72 -3.61
N GLN A 154 4.83 -12.35 -4.31
CA GLN A 154 5.08 -13.39 -5.30
C GLN A 154 5.46 -12.85 -6.68
N GLY A 155 5.55 -11.52 -6.87
CA GLY A 155 6.02 -10.87 -8.08
C GLY A 155 4.89 -10.42 -9.04
N ALA A 156 3.61 -10.53 -8.69
CA ALA A 156 2.52 -10.25 -9.63
C ALA A 156 2.55 -8.81 -10.21
N PHE A 157 2.96 -7.82 -9.42
CA PHE A 157 3.12 -6.45 -9.92
C PHE A 157 4.35 -6.30 -10.81
N SER A 158 5.49 -6.82 -10.38
CA SER A 158 6.74 -6.81 -11.16
C SER A 158 6.57 -7.50 -12.51
N ASP A 159 5.90 -8.65 -12.53
CA ASP A 159 5.62 -9.37 -13.77
C ASP A 159 4.75 -8.56 -14.74
N ALA A 160 3.71 -7.86 -14.23
CA ALA A 160 2.86 -7.02 -15.05
C ALA A 160 3.63 -5.83 -15.65
N VAL A 161 4.49 -5.17 -14.88
CA VAL A 161 5.36 -4.08 -15.36
C VAL A 161 6.39 -4.61 -16.36
N ASN A 162 7.04 -5.74 -16.08
CA ASN A 162 8.03 -6.34 -16.95
C ASN A 162 7.43 -6.79 -18.30
N GLN A 163 6.20 -7.30 -18.32
CA GLN A 163 5.50 -7.63 -19.57
C GLN A 163 5.22 -6.37 -20.41
N LEU A 164 4.85 -5.27 -19.78
CA LEU A 164 4.67 -4.00 -20.48
C LEU A 164 6.01 -3.47 -21.02
N ASN A 165 7.06 -3.49 -20.22
CA ASN A 165 8.42 -3.10 -20.61
C ASN A 165 8.89 -3.92 -21.81
N GLN A 166 8.69 -5.24 -21.80
CA GLN A 166 9.10 -6.09 -22.91
C GLN A 166 8.41 -5.71 -24.21
N ARG A 167 7.10 -5.41 -24.16
CA ARG A 167 6.36 -4.96 -25.36
C ARG A 167 6.88 -3.61 -25.89
N ILE A 168 7.27 -2.68 -25.01
CA ILE A 168 7.87 -1.40 -25.42
C ILE A 168 9.24 -1.64 -26.08
N ILE A 169 10.06 -2.52 -25.49
CA ILE A 169 11.36 -2.90 -26.06
C ILE A 169 11.17 -3.55 -27.44
N ASP A 170 10.24 -4.49 -27.57
CA ASP A 170 9.97 -5.18 -28.83
C ASP A 170 9.53 -4.20 -29.93
N LEU A 171 8.63 -3.25 -29.60
CA LEU A 171 8.23 -2.21 -30.54
C LEU A 171 9.41 -1.30 -30.92
N ARG A 172 10.23 -0.90 -29.94
CA ARG A 172 11.42 -0.07 -30.22
C ARG A 172 12.39 -0.79 -31.12
N VAL A 173 12.71 -2.06 -30.85
CA VAL A 173 13.60 -2.87 -31.71
C VAL A 173 13.04 -2.99 -33.13
N TYR A 174 11.70 -3.16 -33.26
CA TYR A 174 11.04 -3.20 -34.56
C TYR A 174 11.22 -1.89 -35.33
N VAL A 175 11.02 -0.74 -34.65
CA VAL A 175 11.19 0.59 -35.26
C VAL A 175 12.65 0.87 -35.62
N GLU A 176 13.59 0.56 -34.73
CA GLU A 176 15.04 0.70 -34.99
C GLU A 176 15.47 -0.16 -36.20
N ALA A 177 15.00 -1.39 -36.31
CA ALA A 177 15.29 -2.26 -37.45
C ALA A 177 14.70 -1.68 -38.77
N ALA A 178 13.49 -1.09 -38.73
CA ALA A 178 12.90 -0.45 -39.90
C ALA A 178 13.68 0.79 -40.38
N ILE A 179 14.36 1.49 -39.48
CA ILE A 179 15.23 2.64 -39.81
C ILE A 179 16.54 2.16 -40.43
N ASP A 180 17.13 1.08 -39.89
CA ASP A 180 18.45 0.59 -40.30
C ASP A 180 18.42 -0.11 -41.68
N PHE A 181 17.29 -0.66 -42.11
CA PHE A 181 17.14 -1.39 -43.37
C PHE A 181 16.09 -0.76 -44.32
N PRO A 182 16.30 0.49 -44.79
CA PRO A 182 15.35 1.20 -45.63
C PRO A 182 15.23 0.63 -47.07
N GLU A 183 16.13 -0.29 -47.47
CA GLU A 183 16.17 -0.85 -48.84
C GLU A 183 15.26 -2.09 -49.03
N GLU A 184 14.63 -2.61 -47.96
CA GLU A 184 13.63 -3.64 -48.11
C GLU A 184 12.34 -3.02 -48.64
N GLU A 185 11.73 -3.61 -49.68
CA GLU A 185 10.55 -3.10 -50.42
C GLU A 185 9.25 -2.96 -49.55
N VAL A 186 9.35 -3.16 -48.24
CA VAL A 186 8.24 -3.09 -47.27
C VAL A 186 8.42 -1.82 -46.44
N ASP A 187 7.47 -0.89 -46.58
CA ASP A 187 7.42 0.30 -45.72
C ASP A 187 6.87 -0.10 -44.35
N PHE A 188 7.75 -0.66 -43.52
CA PHE A 188 7.43 -1.20 -42.18
C PHE A 188 6.75 -0.20 -41.26
N LEU A 189 6.89 1.11 -41.48
CA LEU A 189 6.31 2.15 -40.67
C LEU A 189 4.89 2.49 -41.11
N SER A 190 4.58 2.35 -42.42
CA SER A 190 3.26 2.72 -42.99
C SER A 190 2.20 1.61 -42.93
N GLU A 191 2.56 0.35 -42.65
CA GLU A 191 1.63 -0.80 -42.62
C GLU A 191 0.62 -0.78 -41.47
N GLY A 192 0.54 0.29 -40.66
CA GLY A 192 -0.39 0.40 -39.50
C GLY A 192 -0.03 -0.47 -38.31
N ARG A 193 1.02 -1.31 -38.39
CA ARG A 193 1.45 -2.20 -37.30
C ARG A 193 1.99 -1.41 -36.11
N VAL A 194 2.76 -0.35 -36.34
CA VAL A 194 3.29 0.53 -35.29
C VAL A 194 2.15 1.23 -34.59
N ALA A 195 1.20 1.82 -35.32
CA ALA A 195 0.03 2.49 -34.75
C ALA A 195 -0.84 1.52 -33.91
N ALA A 196 -1.08 0.30 -34.42
CA ALA A 196 -1.81 -0.74 -33.68
C ALA A 196 -1.08 -1.13 -32.39
N SER A 197 0.25 -1.31 -32.44
CA SER A 197 1.08 -1.63 -31.25
C SER A 197 1.04 -0.50 -30.20
N LEU A 198 1.08 0.76 -30.63
CA LEU A 198 0.96 1.92 -29.73
C LEU A 198 -0.41 1.94 -29.04
N LEU A 199 -1.49 1.66 -29.76
CA LEU A 199 -2.85 1.55 -29.20
C LEU A 199 -2.95 0.40 -28.17
N GLU A 200 -2.37 -0.75 -28.48
CA GLU A 200 -2.33 -1.89 -27.55
C GLU A 200 -1.53 -1.58 -26.29
N LEU A 201 -0.37 -0.90 -26.42
CA LEU A 201 0.45 -0.47 -25.29
C LEU A 201 -0.31 0.53 -24.42
N LYS A 202 -0.98 1.51 -25.03
CA LYS A 202 -1.79 2.48 -24.30
C LYS A 202 -2.92 1.79 -23.52
N ALA A 203 -3.69 0.90 -24.14
CA ALA A 203 -4.75 0.15 -23.47
C ALA A 203 -4.21 -0.70 -22.30
N ALA A 204 -3.07 -1.36 -22.50
CA ALA A 204 -2.42 -2.15 -21.46
C ALA A 204 -1.96 -1.27 -20.27
N LEU A 205 -1.36 -0.11 -20.56
CA LEU A 205 -0.89 0.83 -19.56
C LEU A 205 -2.05 1.45 -18.76
N THR A 206 -3.12 1.89 -19.43
CA THR A 206 -4.33 2.39 -18.78
C THR A 206 -4.96 1.33 -17.85
N THR A 207 -4.99 0.07 -18.30
CA THR A 207 -5.46 -1.05 -17.47
C THR A 207 -4.58 -1.24 -16.24
N LEU A 208 -3.25 -1.22 -16.41
CA LEU A 208 -2.28 -1.37 -15.32
C LEU A 208 -2.38 -0.21 -14.31
N ILE A 209 -2.55 1.03 -14.79
CA ILE A 209 -2.78 2.21 -13.92
C ILE A 209 -4.05 2.04 -13.08
N SER A 210 -5.14 1.60 -13.69
CA SER A 210 -6.42 1.35 -12.99
C SER A 210 -6.24 0.28 -11.89
N GLN A 211 -5.55 -0.82 -12.19
CA GLN A 211 -5.24 -1.87 -11.23
C GLN A 211 -4.32 -1.36 -10.11
N ALA A 212 -3.26 -0.61 -10.46
CA ALA A 212 -2.32 -0.06 -9.48
C ALA A 212 -2.99 0.95 -8.55
N ARG A 213 -3.88 1.82 -9.05
CA ARG A 213 -4.66 2.74 -8.21
C ARG A 213 -5.51 1.99 -7.18
N ARG A 214 -6.23 0.96 -7.61
CA ARG A 214 -7.04 0.10 -6.71
C ARG A 214 -6.15 -0.63 -5.70
N GLY A 215 -5.01 -1.17 -6.16
CA GLY A 215 -4.03 -1.81 -5.29
C GLY A 215 -3.45 -0.87 -4.24
N ALA A 216 -3.12 0.37 -4.62
CA ALA A 216 -2.62 1.39 -3.70
C ALA A 216 -3.66 1.79 -2.64
N LEU A 217 -4.92 1.93 -3.07
CA LEU A 217 -6.03 2.25 -2.17
C LEU A 217 -6.27 1.14 -1.14
N LEU A 218 -6.25 -0.13 -1.57
CA LEU A 218 -6.45 -1.28 -0.67
C LEU A 218 -5.28 -1.46 0.30
N SER A 219 -4.05 -1.15 -0.10
CA SER A 219 -2.87 -1.24 0.76
C SER A 219 -2.88 -0.16 1.86
N ARG A 220 -3.11 1.12 1.51
CA ARG A 220 -3.09 2.22 2.48
C ARG A 220 -4.42 2.47 3.20
N GLY A 221 -5.51 1.93 2.66
CA GLY A 221 -6.86 2.28 3.02
C GLY A 221 -7.32 3.61 2.42
N ALA A 222 -8.64 3.82 2.36
CA ALA A 222 -9.25 5.06 1.91
C ALA A 222 -9.40 6.06 3.08
N GLN A 223 -9.11 7.32 2.84
CA GLN A 223 -9.33 8.41 3.79
C GLN A 223 -10.63 9.14 3.44
N ILE A 224 -11.60 9.09 4.33
CA ILE A 224 -12.88 9.77 4.18
C ILE A 224 -13.04 10.84 5.26
N VAL A 225 -13.29 12.06 4.81
CA VAL A 225 -13.51 13.21 5.69
C VAL A 225 -15.00 13.55 5.71
N MET A 226 -15.57 13.59 6.92
CA MET A 226 -16.95 14.02 7.12
C MET A 226 -17.03 15.50 7.46
N THR A 227 -17.88 16.22 6.72
CA THR A 227 -18.12 17.65 6.91
C THR A 227 -19.60 17.93 7.05
N GLY A 228 -19.96 19.14 7.43
CA GLY A 228 -21.35 19.57 7.58
C GLY A 228 -21.60 20.41 8.84
N ALA A 229 -22.79 20.98 8.93
CA ALA A 229 -23.17 21.85 10.03
C ALA A 229 -23.10 21.15 11.41
N PRO A 230 -22.92 21.89 12.51
CA PRO A 230 -23.12 21.36 13.85
C PRO A 230 -24.51 20.68 13.96
N ASN A 231 -24.56 19.54 14.64
CA ASN A 231 -25.80 18.74 14.83
C ASN A 231 -26.42 18.13 13.56
N ALA A 232 -25.75 18.17 12.39
CA ALA A 232 -26.19 17.42 11.21
C ALA A 232 -26.16 15.89 11.39
N GLY A 233 -25.47 15.41 12.43
CA GLY A 233 -25.41 13.98 12.79
C GLY A 233 -24.15 13.27 12.31
N LYS A 234 -23.05 13.98 12.04
CA LYS A 234 -21.76 13.42 11.61
C LYS A 234 -21.25 12.30 12.50
N SER A 235 -21.12 12.57 13.81
CA SER A 235 -20.64 11.58 14.78
C SER A 235 -21.60 10.39 14.92
N SER A 236 -22.91 10.61 14.78
CA SER A 236 -23.91 9.51 14.77
C SER A 236 -23.75 8.66 13.51
N LEU A 237 -23.54 9.28 12.36
CA LEU A 237 -23.30 8.57 11.09
C LEU A 237 -22.00 7.77 11.15
N MET A 238 -20.94 8.36 11.70
CA MET A 238 -19.65 7.69 11.88
C MET A 238 -19.77 6.46 12.78
N ASN A 239 -20.47 6.60 13.92
CA ASN A 239 -20.74 5.48 14.81
C ASN A 239 -21.62 4.40 14.15
N GLN A 240 -22.59 4.78 13.35
CA GLN A 240 -23.47 3.83 12.65
C GLN A 240 -22.70 3.04 11.59
N LEU A 241 -21.87 3.70 10.80
CA LEU A 241 -20.94 3.03 9.86
C LEU A 241 -20.00 2.08 10.59
N ALA A 242 -19.43 2.52 11.72
CA ALA A 242 -18.54 1.67 12.54
C ALA A 242 -19.24 0.46 13.18
N ASN A 243 -20.53 0.58 13.51
CA ASN A 243 -21.29 -0.53 14.10
C ASN A 243 -21.74 -1.58 13.06
N GLN A 244 -21.99 -1.19 11.83
CA GLN A 244 -22.37 -2.11 10.75
C GLN A 244 -21.18 -2.74 10.05
N ALA A 245 -20.09 -1.98 9.92
CA ALA A 245 -18.84 -2.47 9.37
C ALA A 245 -18.05 -3.30 10.41
N VAL A 246 -17.25 -4.24 9.94
CA VAL A 246 -16.32 -4.96 10.80
C VAL A 246 -15.26 -3.97 11.30
N ALA A 247 -15.35 -3.57 12.57
CA ALA A 247 -14.34 -2.70 13.18
C ALA A 247 -12.97 -3.38 13.12
N ILE A 248 -12.01 -2.74 12.50
CA ILE A 248 -10.61 -3.20 12.48
C ILE A 248 -9.98 -2.69 13.78
N VAL A 249 -9.80 -3.60 14.74
CA VAL A 249 -9.09 -3.27 15.99
C VAL A 249 -7.60 -3.23 15.68
N THR A 250 -7.03 -2.04 15.58
CA THR A 250 -5.58 -1.85 15.55
C THR A 250 -5.10 -1.61 16.97
N ASP A 251 -4.51 -2.62 17.60
CA ASP A 251 -3.81 -2.50 18.88
C ASP A 251 -2.47 -1.78 18.70
N ILE A 252 -2.47 -0.51 18.29
CA ILE A 252 -1.26 0.33 18.32
C ILE A 252 -1.34 1.18 19.59
N PRO A 253 -0.56 0.86 20.65
CA PRO A 253 -0.53 1.67 21.86
C PRO A 253 0.10 3.03 21.56
N GLY A 254 -0.60 4.13 21.76
CA GLY A 254 -0.03 5.48 21.72
C GLY A 254 -0.78 6.55 20.92
N THR A 255 -1.87 6.22 20.22
CA THR A 255 -2.58 7.14 19.32
C THR A 255 -3.75 7.92 19.96
N THR A 256 -3.86 7.96 21.28
CA THR A 256 -5.05 8.50 22.00
C THR A 256 -5.09 10.03 22.12
N ARG A 257 -4.25 10.80 21.44
CA ARG A 257 -4.23 12.28 21.51
C ARG A 257 -4.56 13.03 20.22
N ASP A 258 -4.63 12.33 19.08
CA ASP A 258 -4.95 12.94 17.79
C ASP A 258 -6.34 12.54 17.33
N VAL A 259 -7.03 13.43 16.59
CA VAL A 259 -8.32 13.30 15.89
C VAL A 259 -8.93 11.90 15.97
N ILE A 260 -10.19 11.77 16.40
CA ILE A 260 -10.89 10.48 16.45
C ILE A 260 -10.89 9.88 15.04
N LYS A 261 -9.90 9.06 14.75
CA LYS A 261 -9.82 8.26 13.53
C LYS A 261 -10.42 6.90 13.82
N GLN A 262 -11.51 6.57 13.16
CA GLN A 262 -12.09 5.23 13.19
C GLN A 262 -11.74 4.50 11.90
N THR A 263 -11.13 3.32 12.01
CA THR A 263 -10.88 2.46 10.85
C THR A 263 -11.95 1.39 10.79
N ILE A 264 -12.66 1.33 9.68
CA ILE A 264 -13.73 0.36 9.40
C ILE A 264 -13.41 -0.40 8.11
N SER A 265 -14.06 -1.53 7.88
CA SER A 265 -13.95 -2.26 6.61
C SER A 265 -15.30 -2.26 5.89
N ILE A 266 -15.37 -1.66 4.70
CA ILE A 266 -16.53 -1.74 3.80
C ILE A 266 -16.12 -2.56 2.60
N GLU A 267 -16.78 -3.69 2.36
CA GLU A 267 -16.50 -4.62 1.25
C GLU A 267 -15.03 -5.03 1.11
N GLY A 268 -14.32 -5.12 2.24
CA GLY A 268 -12.90 -5.50 2.25
C GLY A 268 -11.92 -4.33 2.06
N VAL A 269 -12.41 -3.11 1.86
CA VAL A 269 -11.62 -1.88 1.83
C VAL A 269 -11.51 -1.31 3.24
N ALA A 270 -10.29 -1.06 3.71
CA ALA A 270 -10.08 -0.33 4.95
C ALA A 270 -10.40 1.16 4.73
N ILE A 271 -11.27 1.72 5.55
CA ILE A 271 -11.68 3.12 5.46
C ILE A 271 -11.35 3.82 6.77
N GLN A 272 -10.57 4.88 6.70
CA GLN A 272 -10.27 5.77 7.82
C GLN A 272 -11.25 6.95 7.79
N LEU A 273 -12.18 6.96 8.75
CA LEU A 273 -13.14 8.04 8.91
C LEU A 273 -12.55 9.13 9.81
N SER A 274 -12.63 10.39 9.38
CA SER A 274 -12.21 11.55 10.14
C SER A 274 -13.36 12.57 10.24
N ASP A 275 -13.65 13.08 11.44
CA ASP A 275 -14.68 14.12 11.67
C ASP A 275 -14.03 15.50 11.82
N THR A 276 -14.39 16.45 10.95
CA THR A 276 -13.90 17.83 11.03
C THR A 276 -14.48 18.60 12.22
N ALA A 277 -15.58 18.16 12.83
CA ALA A 277 -16.18 18.81 14.01
C ALA A 277 -15.36 18.61 15.29
N GLY A 278 -14.68 17.47 15.44
CA GLY A 278 -13.75 17.22 16.55
C GLY A 278 -12.53 18.14 16.55
N ILE A 279 -12.24 18.75 15.42
CA ILE A 279 -11.10 19.67 15.22
C ILE A 279 -11.46 21.09 15.68
N ARG A 280 -12.74 21.47 15.73
CA ARG A 280 -13.23 22.82 16.07
C ARG A 280 -13.47 23.07 17.58
N ALA A 281 -13.26 22.09 18.45
CA ALA A 281 -13.67 22.17 19.85
C ALA A 281 -12.61 22.75 20.80
N ALA A 282 -11.93 23.86 20.42
CA ALA A 282 -11.04 24.55 21.37
C ALA A 282 -10.94 26.04 21.10
N THR A 283 -11.00 26.82 22.17
CA THR A 283 -11.11 28.29 22.21
C THR A 283 -9.85 29.07 21.77
N ASP A 284 -10.06 30.14 21.05
CA ASP A 284 -9.26 31.33 20.72
C ASP A 284 -7.96 31.24 19.90
N ALA A 285 -6.92 30.58 20.27
CA ALA A 285 -5.68 30.47 19.46
C ALA A 285 -5.57 29.10 18.76
N ILE A 286 -6.36 28.16 19.18
CA ILE A 286 -6.44 26.76 18.71
C ILE A 286 -7.47 26.64 17.57
N GLU A 287 -8.31 27.66 17.37
CA GLU A 287 -9.35 27.64 16.33
C GLU A 287 -8.74 27.76 14.92
N GLN A 288 -7.69 28.54 14.75
CA GLN A 288 -6.99 28.70 13.48
C GLN A 288 -6.19 27.43 13.11
N GLU A 289 -5.50 26.83 14.07
CA GLU A 289 -4.81 25.55 13.87
C GLU A 289 -5.80 24.40 13.58
N GLY A 290 -7.01 24.43 14.19
CA GLY A 290 -8.08 23.50 13.90
C GLY A 290 -8.63 23.62 12.46
N ILE A 291 -8.74 24.84 11.93
CA ILE A 291 -9.17 25.10 10.54
C ILE A 291 -8.10 24.60 9.56
N GLU A 292 -6.82 24.91 9.82
CA GLU A 292 -5.71 24.44 8.97
C GLU A 292 -5.61 22.90 8.94
N ARG A 293 -5.79 22.24 10.08
CA ARG A 293 -5.82 20.77 10.15
C ARG A 293 -7.03 20.18 9.44
N ALA A 294 -8.20 20.82 9.53
CA ALA A 294 -9.40 20.40 8.80
C ALA A 294 -9.20 20.54 7.29
N GLN A 295 -8.60 21.62 6.84
CA GLN A 295 -8.29 21.84 5.44
C GLN A 295 -7.26 20.82 4.94
N ALA A 296 -6.18 20.60 5.68
CA ALA A 296 -5.18 19.59 5.33
C ALA A 296 -5.77 18.17 5.26
N ALA A 297 -6.73 17.82 6.14
CA ALA A 297 -7.42 16.54 6.08
C ALA A 297 -8.29 16.42 4.83
N VAL A 298 -8.96 17.50 4.44
CA VAL A 298 -9.76 17.58 3.20
C VAL A 298 -8.87 17.44 1.97
N ASP A 299 -7.74 18.13 1.94
CA ASP A 299 -6.81 18.12 0.79
C ASP A 299 -6.21 16.73 0.54
N THR A 300 -6.11 15.92 1.59
CA THR A 300 -5.59 14.54 1.53
C THR A 300 -6.68 13.45 1.46
N ALA A 301 -7.95 13.82 1.55
CA ALA A 301 -9.06 12.88 1.52
C ALA A 301 -9.23 12.22 0.14
N ASP A 302 -9.61 10.95 0.11
CA ASP A 302 -10.03 10.27 -1.12
C ASP A 302 -11.50 10.57 -1.45
N ILE A 303 -12.32 10.76 -0.42
CA ILE A 303 -13.74 11.15 -0.54
C ILE A 303 -14.07 12.14 0.56
N ILE A 304 -14.90 13.11 0.23
CA ILE A 304 -15.53 14.04 1.16
C ILE A 304 -17.00 13.66 1.30
N ILE A 305 -17.48 13.49 2.53
CA ILE A 305 -18.89 13.28 2.82
C ILE A 305 -19.45 14.55 3.47
N GLU A 306 -20.35 15.24 2.76
CA GLU A 306 -21.11 16.36 3.31
C GLU A 306 -22.39 15.84 3.96
N VAL A 307 -22.48 15.96 5.28
CA VAL A 307 -23.67 15.54 6.05
C VAL A 307 -24.58 16.73 6.26
N VAL A 308 -25.82 16.64 5.76
CA VAL A 308 -26.86 17.67 5.82
C VAL A 308 -28.07 17.14 6.58
N ASP A 309 -28.67 17.95 7.44
CA ASP A 309 -29.96 17.63 8.07
C ASP A 309 -31.08 17.78 7.02
N ASP A 310 -31.75 16.70 6.66
CA ASP A 310 -32.79 16.70 5.61
C ASP A 310 -34.03 17.55 5.94
N ARG A 311 -34.21 17.95 7.20
CA ARG A 311 -35.30 18.84 7.62
C ARG A 311 -35.01 20.32 7.31
N GLU A 312 -33.72 20.69 7.32
CA GLU A 312 -33.25 22.05 7.06
C GLU A 312 -32.00 21.98 6.17
N PRO A 313 -32.16 21.70 4.87
CA PRO A 313 -31.00 21.56 3.99
C PRO A 313 -30.35 22.93 3.79
N LYS A 314 -29.43 23.30 4.66
CA LYS A 314 -28.55 24.45 4.50
C LYS A 314 -27.30 23.98 3.77
N GLU A 315 -27.07 24.52 2.61
CA GLU A 315 -25.78 24.31 1.92
C GLU A 315 -24.66 24.82 2.80
N THR A 316 -23.81 23.93 3.22
CA THR A 316 -22.61 24.32 3.96
C THR A 316 -21.55 24.63 2.92
N VAL A 317 -21.43 25.92 2.54
CA VAL A 317 -20.41 26.43 1.62
C VAL A 317 -19.03 26.31 2.29
N LEU A 318 -18.53 25.10 2.44
CA LEU A 318 -17.15 24.82 2.91
C LEU A 318 -16.26 24.33 1.76
N TYR A 319 -16.82 24.17 0.55
CA TYR A 319 -16.08 23.67 -0.61
C TYR A 319 -16.26 24.61 -1.79
N SER A 320 -15.14 25.09 -2.32
CA SER A 320 -15.12 25.64 -3.67
C SER A 320 -15.20 24.48 -4.67
N SER A 321 -15.87 24.68 -5.80
CA SER A 321 -15.96 23.74 -6.91
C SER A 321 -14.60 23.36 -7.52
N ASP A 322 -13.50 23.85 -6.98
CA ASP A 322 -12.13 23.61 -7.44
C ASP A 322 -11.45 22.39 -6.77
N ASN A 323 -12.12 21.75 -5.81
CA ASN A 323 -11.57 20.55 -5.17
C ASN A 323 -11.70 19.34 -6.11
N ALA A 324 -10.59 18.69 -6.40
CA ALA A 324 -10.50 17.53 -7.29
C ALA A 324 -11.05 16.23 -6.65
N GLN A 325 -11.43 16.25 -5.36
CA GLN A 325 -11.89 15.06 -4.63
C GLN A 325 -13.39 14.81 -4.84
N PRO A 326 -13.79 13.53 -5.00
CA PRO A 326 -15.21 13.15 -5.04
C PRO A 326 -15.96 13.62 -3.79
N LEU A 327 -17.10 14.26 -3.99
CA LEU A 327 -18.01 14.70 -2.93
C LEU A 327 -19.25 13.81 -2.92
N ILE A 328 -19.62 13.26 -1.77
CA ILE A 328 -20.89 12.57 -1.54
C ILE A 328 -21.74 13.42 -0.61
N ARG A 329 -22.96 13.76 -1.01
CA ARG A 329 -23.91 14.45 -0.16
C ARG A 329 -24.81 13.46 0.57
N VAL A 330 -24.82 13.51 1.90
CA VAL A 330 -25.65 12.64 2.76
C VAL A 330 -26.73 13.46 3.41
N LEU A 331 -27.98 13.20 3.03
CA LEU A 331 -29.18 13.77 3.67
C LEU A 331 -29.54 12.88 4.85
N ASN A 332 -29.17 13.34 6.06
CA ASN A 332 -29.37 12.57 7.29
C ASN A 332 -30.68 12.97 7.98
N LYS A 333 -31.14 12.13 8.92
CA LYS A 333 -32.35 12.26 9.73
C LYS A 333 -33.63 12.09 8.92
N VAL A 334 -33.62 11.20 7.92
CA VAL A 334 -34.80 10.89 7.11
C VAL A 334 -35.94 10.26 7.93
N ASP A 335 -35.63 9.65 9.06
CA ASP A 335 -36.60 9.20 10.06
C ASP A 335 -37.48 10.34 10.61
N LEU A 336 -36.99 11.59 10.56
CA LEU A 336 -37.70 12.77 11.01
C LEU A 336 -38.31 13.59 9.87
N SER A 337 -37.75 13.55 8.65
CA SER A 337 -38.29 14.25 7.49
C SER A 337 -39.35 13.46 6.72
N GLY A 338 -39.36 12.11 6.89
CA GLY A 338 -40.23 11.21 6.16
C GLY A 338 -39.79 10.91 4.72
N ARG A 339 -38.57 11.30 4.33
CA ARG A 339 -37.99 10.94 3.03
C ARG A 339 -37.67 9.45 2.98
N ALA A 340 -37.88 8.82 1.81
CA ALA A 340 -37.45 7.44 1.58
C ALA A 340 -35.93 7.33 1.61
N PRO A 341 -35.35 6.38 2.39
CA PRO A 341 -33.91 6.16 2.42
C PRO A 341 -33.42 5.52 1.13
N GLY A 342 -32.17 5.84 0.72
CA GLY A 342 -31.51 5.28 -0.43
C GLY A 342 -30.80 6.31 -1.31
N VAL A 343 -30.31 5.86 -2.46
CA VAL A 343 -29.63 6.74 -3.44
C VAL A 343 -30.67 7.64 -4.11
N LEU A 344 -30.39 8.94 -4.12
CA LEU A 344 -31.24 9.95 -4.76
C LEU A 344 -30.73 10.31 -6.16
N ASN A 345 -29.41 10.51 -6.27
CA ASN A 345 -28.72 10.76 -7.53
C ASN A 345 -27.55 9.80 -7.60
N ALA A 346 -27.44 9.03 -8.69
CA ALA A 346 -26.33 8.10 -8.91
C ALA A 346 -25.16 8.81 -9.61
N THR A 347 -23.97 8.22 -9.50
CA THR A 347 -22.75 8.66 -10.17
C THR A 347 -22.80 8.61 -11.70
N ASP A 348 -23.79 7.91 -12.28
CA ASP A 348 -23.92 7.68 -13.73
C ASP A 348 -24.78 8.73 -14.46
N GLN A 349 -25.13 9.85 -13.83
CA GLN A 349 -25.83 10.93 -14.53
C GLN A 349 -24.85 11.69 -15.42
N GLU A 350 -25.30 12.03 -16.65
CA GLU A 350 -24.53 12.77 -17.66
C GLU A 350 -24.02 14.17 -17.20
N ASP A 351 -24.42 14.60 -16.00
CA ASP A 351 -24.02 15.87 -15.41
C ASP A 351 -23.05 15.61 -14.21
N GLU A 352 -21.76 15.57 -14.50
CA GLU A 352 -20.67 15.42 -13.52
C GLU A 352 -20.65 16.55 -12.46
N SER A 353 -21.42 17.61 -12.65
CA SER A 353 -21.47 18.74 -11.72
C SER A 353 -22.30 18.48 -10.46
N VAL A 354 -23.14 17.44 -10.46
CA VAL A 354 -24.04 17.11 -9.34
C VAL A 354 -23.47 15.96 -8.53
N PRO A 355 -23.07 16.19 -7.24
CA PRO A 355 -22.54 15.12 -6.42
C PRO A 355 -23.58 14.03 -6.16
N PRO A 356 -23.18 12.74 -6.11
CA PRO A 356 -24.05 11.65 -5.69
C PRO A 356 -24.64 11.96 -4.32
N SER A 357 -25.94 11.73 -4.17
CA SER A 357 -26.70 12.07 -2.98
C SER A 357 -27.41 10.84 -2.40
N VAL A 358 -27.28 10.62 -1.09
CA VAL A 358 -27.86 9.47 -0.39
C VAL A 358 -28.67 9.94 0.82
N ALA A 359 -29.88 9.45 0.95
CA ALA A 359 -30.78 9.69 2.07
C ALA A 359 -30.62 8.60 3.13
N VAL A 360 -30.28 8.98 4.38
CA VAL A 360 -29.99 8.04 5.47
C VAL A 360 -30.63 8.48 6.80
N SER A 361 -30.81 7.51 7.69
CA SER A 361 -30.98 7.78 9.11
C SER A 361 -29.84 7.15 9.90
N ALA A 362 -28.98 7.99 10.45
CA ALA A 362 -27.89 7.54 11.33
C ALA A 362 -28.40 6.92 12.65
N VAL A 363 -29.66 7.11 13.00
CA VAL A 363 -30.29 6.55 14.23
C VAL A 363 -30.89 5.17 13.94
N THR A 364 -31.65 5.00 12.86
CA THR A 364 -32.31 3.72 12.52
C THR A 364 -31.42 2.80 11.70
N GLY A 365 -30.38 3.32 11.05
CA GLY A 365 -29.50 2.58 10.14
C GLY A 365 -30.04 2.44 8.72
N GLU A 366 -31.22 3.01 8.43
CA GLU A 366 -31.81 2.99 7.10
C GLU A 366 -30.97 3.81 6.10
N GLY A 367 -30.77 3.28 4.89
CA GLY A 367 -29.98 3.92 3.83
C GLY A 367 -28.46 3.78 3.97
N ILE A 368 -27.94 3.24 5.07
CA ILE A 368 -26.47 3.10 5.29
C ILE A 368 -25.84 2.15 4.26
N GLN A 369 -26.48 1.03 3.95
CA GLN A 369 -25.98 0.12 2.91
C GLN A 369 -25.89 0.78 1.53
N ALA A 370 -26.85 1.65 1.20
CA ALA A 370 -26.79 2.44 -0.03
C ALA A 370 -25.62 3.44 -0.03
N LEU A 371 -25.34 4.06 1.11
CA LEU A 371 -24.16 4.92 1.29
C LEU A 371 -22.86 4.16 1.13
N GLU A 372 -22.73 2.96 1.71
CA GLU A 372 -21.58 2.08 1.56
C GLU A 372 -21.31 1.75 0.08
N GLN A 373 -22.35 1.41 -0.67
CA GLN A 373 -22.25 1.15 -2.11
C GLN A 373 -21.76 2.37 -2.91
N VAL A 374 -22.31 3.56 -2.62
CA VAL A 374 -21.88 4.80 -3.28
C VAL A 374 -20.43 5.14 -2.92
N ILE A 375 -19.97 4.93 -1.67
CA ILE A 375 -18.57 5.09 -1.28
C ILE A 375 -17.68 4.18 -2.12
N ILE A 376 -18.00 2.90 -2.23
CA ILE A 376 -17.22 1.92 -2.99
C ILE A 376 -17.18 2.27 -4.50
N GLN A 377 -18.29 2.75 -5.06
CA GLN A 377 -18.35 3.23 -6.45
C GLN A 377 -17.46 4.46 -6.67
N CYS A 378 -17.51 5.47 -5.78
CA CYS A 378 -16.65 6.66 -5.85
C CYS A 378 -15.17 6.33 -5.70
N LEU A 379 -14.81 5.26 -4.98
CA LEU A 379 -13.45 4.74 -4.89
C LEU A 379 -13.01 3.96 -6.16
N GLY A 380 -13.90 3.81 -7.16
CA GLY A 380 -13.61 3.05 -8.39
C GLY A 380 -13.57 1.53 -8.18
N MET A 381 -14.26 1.03 -7.14
CA MET A 381 -14.26 -0.38 -6.75
C MET A 381 -15.61 -1.09 -6.97
N GLY A 382 -16.57 -0.40 -7.58
CA GLY A 382 -17.98 -0.83 -7.64
C GLY A 382 -18.33 -1.93 -8.64
N GLU A 383 -17.41 -2.39 -9.49
CA GLU A 383 -17.66 -3.48 -10.43
C GLU A 383 -17.33 -4.84 -9.80
N ALA A 384 -18.33 -5.70 -9.66
CA ALA A 384 -18.18 -7.05 -9.17
C ALA A 384 -17.15 -7.83 -10.04
N GLY A 385 -16.02 -8.22 -9.43
CA GLY A 385 -14.95 -8.96 -10.10
C GLY A 385 -13.69 -8.17 -10.42
N THR A 386 -13.66 -6.85 -10.22
CA THR A 386 -12.50 -5.98 -10.49
C THR A 386 -11.61 -5.74 -9.25
N THR A 387 -11.24 -6.81 -8.56
CA THR A 387 -10.19 -6.70 -7.54
C THR A 387 -8.84 -6.52 -8.21
N SER A 388 -7.99 -5.61 -7.70
CA SER A 388 -6.61 -5.54 -8.17
C SER A 388 -5.91 -6.88 -7.91
N PRO A 389 -5.13 -7.42 -8.86
CA PRO A 389 -4.41 -8.66 -8.66
C PRO A 389 -3.20 -8.53 -7.73
N PHE A 390 -2.80 -7.30 -7.35
CA PHE A 390 -1.61 -6.98 -6.57
C PHE A 390 -1.81 -5.72 -5.71
N SER A 391 -0.99 -5.51 -4.69
CA SER A 391 -0.83 -4.22 -4.01
C SER A 391 0.08 -3.30 -4.83
N ALA A 392 -0.09 -2.00 -4.67
CA ALA A 392 0.78 -0.98 -5.25
C ALA A 392 0.91 0.20 -4.29
N ARG A 393 1.79 1.14 -4.61
CA ARG A 393 1.97 2.39 -3.86
C ARG A 393 1.77 3.58 -4.76
N GLU A 394 1.47 4.74 -4.19
CA GLU A 394 1.19 5.97 -4.95
C GLU A 394 2.34 6.37 -5.89
N ARG A 395 3.60 6.10 -5.49
CA ARG A 395 4.77 6.31 -6.36
C ARG A 395 4.71 5.47 -7.64
N HIS A 396 4.22 4.21 -7.56
CA HIS A 396 4.07 3.35 -8.73
C HIS A 396 3.00 3.90 -9.69
N VAL A 397 1.86 4.35 -9.14
CA VAL A 397 0.82 5.01 -9.92
C VAL A 397 1.36 6.26 -10.61
N THR A 398 2.19 7.04 -9.91
CA THR A 398 2.80 8.25 -10.47
C THR A 398 3.77 7.93 -11.61
N CYS A 399 4.62 6.91 -11.48
CA CYS A 399 5.52 6.46 -12.55
C CYS A 399 4.73 5.97 -13.76
N LEU A 400 3.70 5.12 -13.56
CA LEU A 400 2.85 4.64 -14.63
C LEU A 400 2.12 5.77 -15.38
N LYS A 401 1.64 6.81 -14.68
CA LYS A 401 1.02 7.99 -15.29
C LYS A 401 2.02 8.81 -16.12
N ARG A 402 3.27 8.93 -15.68
CA ARG A 402 4.33 9.60 -16.45
C ARG A 402 4.64 8.82 -17.72
N ALA A 403 4.70 7.49 -17.62
CA ALA A 403 4.85 6.63 -18.79
C ALA A 403 3.67 6.75 -19.76
N GLU A 404 2.43 6.87 -19.26
CA GLU A 404 1.23 7.10 -20.08
C GLU A 404 1.32 8.42 -20.83
N ALA A 405 1.64 9.51 -20.13
CA ALA A 405 1.82 10.82 -20.76
C ALA A 405 2.93 10.83 -21.81
N ALA A 406 4.05 10.17 -21.54
CA ALA A 406 5.15 10.03 -22.50
C ALA A 406 4.74 9.19 -23.72
N LEU A 407 3.93 8.14 -23.54
CA LEU A 407 3.41 7.31 -24.63
C LEU A 407 2.38 8.06 -25.49
N ASP A 408 1.52 8.89 -24.86
CA ASP A 408 0.58 9.76 -25.58
C ASP A 408 1.32 10.78 -26.44
N GLU A 409 2.34 11.46 -25.88
CA GLU A 409 3.19 12.38 -26.64
C GLU A 409 3.88 11.68 -27.83
N ALA A 410 4.38 10.45 -27.62
CA ALA A 410 5.01 9.63 -28.65
C ALA A 410 4.04 9.27 -29.78
N SER A 411 2.83 8.86 -29.42
CA SER A 411 1.76 8.50 -30.37
C SER A 411 1.33 9.69 -31.21
N ASP A 412 1.02 10.83 -30.57
CA ASP A 412 0.59 12.06 -31.27
C ASP A 412 1.69 12.56 -32.22
N ARG A 413 2.95 12.53 -31.78
CA ARG A 413 4.09 12.94 -32.61
C ARG A 413 4.30 12.01 -33.79
N PHE A 414 4.15 10.71 -33.59
CA PHE A 414 4.29 9.72 -34.65
C PHE A 414 3.16 9.83 -35.69
N GLU A 415 1.91 10.08 -35.27
CA GLU A 415 0.78 10.31 -36.18
C GLU A 415 1.03 11.47 -37.13
N VAL A 416 1.67 12.55 -36.65
CA VAL A 416 1.94 13.74 -37.46
C VAL A 416 3.20 13.59 -38.32
N SER A 417 4.28 13.03 -37.77
CA SER A 417 5.60 13.06 -38.41
C SER A 417 5.95 11.79 -39.19
N GLN A 418 5.38 10.64 -38.81
CA GLN A 418 5.75 9.30 -39.30
C GLN A 418 7.26 9.01 -39.17
N ALA A 419 7.94 9.75 -38.24
CA ALA A 419 9.39 9.67 -38.07
C ALA A 419 9.78 8.57 -37.07
N GLY A 420 10.31 7.46 -37.58
CA GLY A 420 10.70 6.31 -36.75
C GLY A 420 11.81 6.65 -35.75
N GLU A 421 12.79 7.50 -36.12
CA GLU A 421 13.87 7.92 -35.22
C GLU A 421 13.36 8.62 -33.97
N LEU A 422 12.35 9.51 -34.13
CA LEU A 422 11.74 10.20 -33.00
C LEU A 422 10.93 9.24 -32.14
N LEU A 423 10.21 8.31 -32.76
CA LEU A 423 9.47 7.29 -32.02
C LEU A 423 10.37 6.38 -31.19
N ALA A 424 11.50 5.95 -31.74
CA ALA A 424 12.48 5.11 -31.03
C ALA A 424 13.00 5.81 -29.75
N GLU A 425 13.29 7.12 -29.83
CA GLU A 425 13.73 7.92 -28.68
C GLU A 425 12.60 8.13 -27.67
N ASP A 426 11.38 8.41 -28.14
CA ASP A 426 10.21 8.55 -27.26
C ASP A 426 9.91 7.22 -26.53
N LEU A 427 9.97 6.07 -27.19
CA LEU A 427 9.80 4.75 -26.56
C LEU A 427 10.89 4.46 -25.53
N ARG A 428 12.12 4.94 -25.74
CA ARG A 428 13.20 4.85 -24.74
C ARG A 428 12.87 5.67 -23.49
N ARG A 429 12.27 6.85 -23.68
CA ARG A 429 11.78 7.68 -22.55
C ARG A 429 10.64 6.98 -21.80
N VAL A 430 9.66 6.41 -22.49
CA VAL A 430 8.58 5.64 -21.87
C VAL A 430 9.12 4.48 -21.01
N HIS A 431 10.08 3.72 -21.56
CA HIS A 431 10.73 2.64 -20.85
C HIS A 431 11.45 3.13 -19.57
N ALA A 432 12.14 4.28 -19.63
CA ALA A 432 12.84 4.84 -18.49
C ALA A 432 11.89 5.30 -17.34
N GLU A 433 10.65 5.69 -17.65
CA GLU A 433 9.64 6.07 -16.64
C GLU A 433 9.05 4.85 -15.92
N LEU A 434 9.14 3.66 -16.49
CA LEU A 434 8.67 2.41 -15.88
C LEU A 434 9.70 1.75 -14.96
N GLY A 435 10.96 2.18 -14.99
CA GLY A 435 12.06 1.70 -14.16
C GLY A 435 13.06 0.92 -14.96
#